data_9a1d6e00851d3798c93b17180afc8568
#
_entry.id   9a1d6e00851d3798c93b17180afc8568
#
_cell.length_a   1.000
_cell.length_b   1.000
_cell.length_c   1.000
_cell.angle_alpha   90.00
_cell.angle_beta   90.00
_cell.angle_gamma   90.00
#
_symmetry.space_group_name_H-M   'P 1'
#
loop_
_entity.id
_entity.type
_entity.pdbx_description
1 polymer ?
#
loop_
_entity_poly.entity_id
_entity_poly.type
_entity_poly.pdbx_seq_one_letter_code
_entity_poly.pdbx_strand_id
1 'polypeptide(L)'
;MTHPIPIFIGVDPRERAATNVLIDSLYQHSSKPLAITPLITPQLEAQGLYWRARDPKQSTAFSFTRFLVPHLMGYEGWAIFMDCDMLARGDIAELWNVRNESFAVQCVQHEHIPGETVKFLGEVQSAYPKKNWSSLMLLNCSRCTKLSLDYVNTATGLELHRFHWLEGDHQIGAVPDGWNHLVAVQNPAKAEAAPLLHWTLGGPWFKAQRTMGGELAAEWFTARDEAFRLYE
;
A
#
# COMPACT_ATOMS: atom_id res chain seq x y z
N MET A 1 22.44 16.15 4.90
CA MET A 1 21.21 16.68 4.25
C MET A 1 20.10 15.67 4.51
N THR A 2 18.96 16.11 5.00
CA THR A 2 17.77 15.25 5.15
C THR A 2 17.09 15.15 3.78
N HIS A 3 17.16 13.99 3.13
CA HIS A 3 16.40 13.75 1.91
C HIS A 3 14.91 13.55 2.24
N PRO A 4 13.98 13.97 1.37
CA PRO A 4 12.57 13.65 1.50
C PRO A 4 12.34 12.13 1.59
N ILE A 5 11.31 11.71 2.32
CA ILE A 5 10.93 10.29 2.39
C ILE A 5 10.31 9.87 1.05
N PRO A 6 10.89 8.90 0.31
CA PRO A 6 10.30 8.41 -0.93
C PRO A 6 9.09 7.53 -0.63
N ILE A 7 7.91 7.93 -1.15
CA ILE A 7 6.65 7.20 -1.00
C ILE A 7 6.07 6.91 -2.39
N PHE A 8 5.82 5.65 -2.68
CA PHE A 8 5.15 5.22 -3.90
C PHE A 8 3.73 4.76 -3.55
N ILE A 9 2.73 5.28 -4.25
CA ILE A 9 1.32 4.96 -4.02
C ILE A 9 0.79 4.22 -5.24
N GLY A 10 0.26 3.01 -5.03
CA GLY A 10 -0.42 2.27 -6.08
C GLY A 10 -1.75 2.91 -6.43
N VAL A 11 -1.99 3.26 -7.70
CA VAL A 11 -3.19 3.99 -8.13
C VAL A 11 -4.15 3.09 -8.91
N ASP A 12 -5.40 2.98 -8.44
CA ASP A 12 -6.51 2.44 -9.23
C ASP A 12 -7.42 3.59 -9.67
N PRO A 13 -7.75 3.74 -10.96
CA PRO A 13 -8.63 4.81 -11.45
C PRO A 13 -10.01 4.85 -10.77
N ARG A 14 -10.50 3.70 -10.26
CA ARG A 14 -11.77 3.60 -9.53
C ARG A 14 -11.69 4.22 -8.13
N GLU A 15 -10.48 4.34 -7.57
CA GLU A 15 -10.18 4.80 -6.22
C GLU A 15 -9.45 6.16 -6.20
N ARG A 16 -9.64 6.95 -7.25
CA ARG A 16 -8.97 8.25 -7.39
C ARG A 16 -9.23 9.20 -6.22
N ALA A 17 -10.44 9.18 -5.67
CA ALA A 17 -10.76 10.01 -4.49
C ALA A 17 -9.95 9.55 -3.26
N ALA A 18 -9.84 8.24 -3.04
CA ALA A 18 -9.04 7.70 -1.95
C ALA A 18 -7.57 8.07 -2.10
N THR A 19 -7.00 7.93 -3.30
CA THR A 19 -5.61 8.35 -3.58
C THR A 19 -5.35 9.81 -3.19
N ASN A 20 -6.24 10.73 -3.55
CA ASN A 20 -6.06 12.15 -3.26
C ASN A 20 -6.15 12.44 -1.76
N VAL A 21 -7.10 11.81 -1.05
CA VAL A 21 -7.25 11.93 0.40
C VAL A 21 -6.04 11.35 1.13
N LEU A 22 -5.52 10.20 0.69
CA LEU A 22 -4.30 9.63 1.25
C LEU A 22 -3.11 10.59 1.10
N ILE A 23 -2.90 11.15 -0.10
CA ILE A 23 -1.80 12.09 -0.35
C ILE A 23 -1.90 13.30 0.58
N ASP A 24 -3.08 13.90 0.70
CA ASP A 24 -3.30 15.03 1.58
C ASP A 24 -3.05 14.67 3.05
N SER A 25 -3.63 13.55 3.53
CA SER A 25 -3.45 13.12 4.91
C SER A 25 -1.97 12.82 5.26
N LEU A 26 -1.19 12.31 4.31
CA LEU A 26 0.26 12.15 4.48
C LEU A 26 0.97 13.49 4.68
N TYR A 27 0.61 14.51 3.91
CA TYR A 27 1.18 15.85 4.07
C TYR A 27 0.79 16.49 5.41
N GLN A 28 -0.45 16.32 5.82
CA GLN A 28 -0.97 16.89 7.07
C GLN A 28 -0.26 16.32 8.31
N HIS A 29 0.08 15.03 8.29
CA HIS A 29 0.63 14.31 9.45
C HIS A 29 2.14 14.11 9.41
N SER A 30 2.85 14.53 8.36
CA SER A 30 4.29 14.28 8.26
C SER A 30 5.12 15.39 8.89
N SER A 31 6.00 15.03 9.82
CA SER A 31 7.04 15.94 10.35
C SER A 31 8.26 16.09 9.43
N LYS A 32 8.33 15.33 8.33
CA LYS A 32 9.44 15.36 7.36
C LYS A 32 8.94 15.61 5.94
N PRO A 33 9.78 16.21 5.07
CA PRO A 33 9.44 16.35 3.66
C PRO A 33 9.19 14.99 3.01
N LEU A 34 8.19 14.90 2.13
CA LEU A 34 7.81 13.72 1.39
C LEU A 34 8.06 13.88 -0.10
N ALA A 35 8.50 12.80 -0.76
CA ALA A 35 8.56 12.68 -2.22
C ALA A 35 7.54 11.61 -2.65
N ILE A 36 6.32 12.04 -2.96
CA ILE A 36 5.22 11.13 -3.29
C ILE A 36 5.17 10.89 -4.79
N THR A 37 5.22 9.62 -5.18
CA THR A 37 5.14 9.18 -6.58
C THR A 37 3.96 8.23 -6.77
N PRO A 38 2.86 8.69 -7.39
CA PRO A 38 1.76 7.81 -7.79
C PRO A 38 2.19 6.85 -8.90
N LEU A 39 1.95 5.54 -8.72
CA LEU A 39 2.19 4.52 -9.74
C LEU A 39 0.96 4.39 -10.64
N ILE A 40 1.00 5.09 -11.77
CA ILE A 40 -0.10 5.13 -12.74
C ILE A 40 0.22 4.15 -13.87
N THR A 41 -0.47 3.00 -13.92
CA THR A 41 -0.19 1.89 -14.83
C THR A 41 -0.03 2.33 -16.29
N PRO A 42 -0.91 3.14 -16.92
CA PRO A 42 -0.70 3.58 -18.31
C PRO A 42 0.59 4.39 -18.53
N GLN A 43 1.07 5.13 -17.53
CA GLN A 43 2.34 5.85 -17.65
C GLN A 43 3.53 4.90 -17.61
N LEU A 44 3.47 3.87 -16.74
CA LEU A 44 4.50 2.83 -16.66
C LEU A 44 4.56 2.01 -17.95
N GLU A 45 3.41 1.70 -18.54
CA GLU A 45 3.30 1.01 -19.83
C GLU A 45 3.91 1.86 -20.96
N ALA A 46 3.57 3.14 -21.03
CA ALA A 46 4.09 4.07 -22.06
C ALA A 46 5.62 4.23 -21.98
N GLN A 47 6.21 4.04 -20.81
CA GLN A 47 7.67 4.08 -20.59
C GLN A 47 8.34 2.71 -20.78
N GLY A 48 7.60 1.66 -21.14
CA GLY A 48 8.15 0.31 -21.26
C GLY A 48 8.58 -0.33 -19.94
N LEU A 49 8.09 0.19 -18.81
CA LEU A 49 8.40 -0.33 -17.47
C LEU A 49 7.43 -1.43 -17.04
N TYR A 50 6.24 -1.46 -17.63
CA TYR A 50 5.20 -2.44 -17.33
C TYR A 50 4.52 -2.87 -18.63
N TRP A 51 4.54 -4.20 -18.93
CA TRP A 51 3.95 -4.80 -20.15
C TRP A 51 3.16 -6.08 -19.86
N ARG A 52 2.83 -6.29 -18.59
CA ARG A 52 2.10 -7.45 -18.14
C ARG A 52 0.65 -7.38 -18.59
N ALA A 53 0.14 -8.43 -19.23
CA ALA A 53 -1.28 -8.55 -19.50
C ALA A 53 -2.06 -8.56 -18.16
N ARG A 54 -3.26 -7.94 -18.17
CA ARG A 54 -4.12 -7.95 -17.00
C ARG A 54 -4.50 -9.38 -16.61
N ASP A 55 -4.14 -9.78 -15.38
CA ASP A 55 -4.58 -11.06 -14.82
C ASP A 55 -6.06 -10.94 -14.42
N PRO A 56 -6.94 -11.89 -14.87
CA PRO A 56 -8.35 -11.89 -14.44
C PRO A 56 -8.55 -11.95 -12.92
N LYS A 57 -7.56 -12.46 -12.17
CA LYS A 57 -7.56 -12.50 -10.70
C LYS A 57 -6.98 -11.25 -10.04
N GLN A 58 -6.56 -10.27 -10.82
CA GLN A 58 -6.01 -9.01 -10.34
C GLN A 58 -7.14 -8.09 -9.86
N SER A 59 -7.16 -7.74 -8.57
CA SER A 59 -8.19 -6.90 -7.96
C SER A 59 -8.05 -5.43 -8.30
N THR A 60 -6.81 -4.89 -8.34
CA THR A 60 -6.52 -3.47 -8.56
C THR A 60 -5.54 -3.28 -9.73
N ALA A 61 -5.54 -2.10 -10.33
CA ALA A 61 -4.63 -1.76 -11.43
C ALA A 61 -3.15 -1.86 -11.00
N PHE A 62 -2.86 -1.64 -9.73
CA PHE A 62 -1.51 -1.63 -9.19
C PHE A 62 -1.09 -2.93 -8.48
N SER A 63 -1.84 -4.02 -8.62
CA SER A 63 -1.54 -5.29 -7.94
C SER A 63 -0.09 -5.74 -8.13
N PHE A 64 0.50 -5.48 -9.30
CA PHE A 64 1.87 -5.89 -9.61
C PHE A 64 2.85 -4.72 -9.76
N THR A 65 2.38 -3.53 -10.14
CA THR A 65 3.26 -2.36 -10.31
C THR A 65 3.93 -1.93 -9.01
N ARG A 66 3.37 -2.30 -7.84
CA ARG A 66 3.99 -2.11 -6.52
C ARG A 66 5.40 -2.69 -6.41
N PHE A 67 5.68 -3.77 -7.14
CA PHE A 67 6.97 -4.44 -7.13
C PHE A 67 8.01 -3.79 -8.05
N LEU A 68 7.64 -2.74 -8.81
CA LEU A 68 8.57 -1.93 -9.59
C LEU A 68 9.33 -0.90 -8.73
N VAL A 69 8.91 -0.66 -7.49
CA VAL A 69 9.51 0.38 -6.63
C VAL A 69 11.02 0.26 -6.52
N PRO A 70 11.64 -0.92 -6.28
CA PRO A 70 13.10 -1.02 -6.23
C PRO A 70 13.78 -0.64 -7.55
N HIS A 71 13.20 -0.98 -8.69
CA HIS A 71 13.71 -0.57 -10.00
C HIS A 71 13.61 0.95 -10.20
N LEU A 72 12.48 1.56 -9.83
CA LEU A 72 12.25 3.00 -9.92
C LEU A 72 13.19 3.80 -9.01
N MET A 73 13.65 3.19 -7.92
CA MET A 73 14.67 3.72 -7.01
C MET A 73 16.11 3.45 -7.49
N GLY A 74 16.30 2.84 -8.67
CA GLY A 74 17.63 2.44 -9.15
C GLY A 74 18.30 1.39 -8.27
N TYR A 75 17.51 0.64 -7.48
CA TYR A 75 17.97 -0.31 -6.46
C TYR A 75 18.86 0.33 -5.38
N GLU A 76 18.59 1.58 -5.02
CA GLU A 76 19.32 2.31 -4.00
C GLU A 76 18.41 2.81 -2.88
N GLY A 77 18.94 2.83 -1.65
CA GLY A 77 18.25 3.36 -0.47
C GLY A 77 16.98 2.62 -0.10
N TRP A 78 16.09 3.33 0.58
CA TRP A 78 14.81 2.83 1.06
C TRP A 78 13.64 3.60 0.43
N ALA A 79 12.51 2.93 0.28
CA ALA A 79 11.26 3.54 -0.12
C ALA A 79 10.06 2.93 0.63
N ILE A 80 8.98 3.69 0.78
CA ILE A 80 7.68 3.18 1.22
C ILE A 80 6.84 2.93 -0.04
N PHE A 81 6.21 1.76 -0.12
CA PHE A 81 5.06 1.54 -0.99
C PHE A 81 3.80 1.43 -0.13
N MET A 82 2.68 1.99 -0.60
CA MET A 82 1.37 1.82 0.01
C MET A 82 0.23 1.77 -1.02
N ASP A 83 -0.84 1.06 -0.67
CA ASP A 83 -2.07 1.03 -1.45
C ASP A 83 -2.78 2.39 -1.34
N CYS A 84 -3.59 2.77 -2.34
CA CYS A 84 -4.25 4.09 -2.36
C CYS A 84 -5.48 4.20 -1.46
N ASP A 85 -5.98 3.09 -0.97
CA ASP A 85 -7.18 2.96 -0.14
C ASP A 85 -6.88 3.06 1.36
N MET A 86 -5.88 3.88 1.70
CA MET A 86 -5.45 4.14 3.07
C MET A 86 -5.75 5.58 3.49
N LEU A 87 -5.71 5.83 4.81
CA LEU A 87 -5.80 7.16 5.43
C LEU A 87 -4.74 7.27 6.52
N ALA A 88 -3.84 8.23 6.39
CA ALA A 88 -2.84 8.53 7.40
C ALA A 88 -3.44 9.35 8.55
N ARG A 89 -3.11 8.97 9.79
CA ARG A 89 -3.50 9.62 11.06
C ARG A 89 -2.29 9.92 11.93
N GLY A 90 -1.19 9.24 11.67
CA GLY A 90 0.07 9.38 12.39
C GLY A 90 1.19 9.91 11.50
N ASP A 91 2.27 10.33 12.12
CA ASP A 91 3.45 10.84 11.42
C ASP A 91 4.18 9.72 10.68
N ILE A 92 4.15 9.77 9.34
CA ILE A 92 4.82 8.78 8.49
C ILE A 92 6.34 8.70 8.73
N ALA A 93 6.93 9.72 9.34
CA ALA A 93 8.33 9.69 9.75
C ALA A 93 8.60 8.66 10.87
N GLU A 94 7.60 8.34 11.70
CA GLU A 94 7.72 7.27 12.69
C GLU A 94 7.80 5.90 12.01
N LEU A 95 6.94 5.63 11.00
CA LEU A 95 7.06 4.44 10.17
C LEU A 95 8.43 4.38 9.48
N TRP A 96 8.89 5.51 8.94
CA TRP A 96 10.20 5.59 8.28
C TRP A 96 11.35 5.25 9.23
N ASN A 97 11.23 5.53 10.51
CA ASN A 97 12.26 5.28 11.51
C ASN A 97 12.36 3.82 11.97
N VAL A 98 11.36 2.95 11.69
CA VAL A 98 11.45 1.52 12.03
C VAL A 98 12.27 0.68 11.05
N ARG A 99 12.83 1.30 10.00
CA ARG A 99 13.68 0.61 9.03
C ARG A 99 14.87 -0.07 9.70
N ASN A 100 15.16 -1.28 9.26
CA ASN A 100 16.27 -2.08 9.74
C ASN A 100 17.00 -2.72 8.56
N GLU A 101 18.28 -2.41 8.43
CA GLU A 101 19.16 -2.86 7.34
C GLU A 101 19.30 -4.39 7.25
N SER A 102 18.93 -5.13 8.29
CA SER A 102 18.91 -6.59 8.28
C SER A 102 17.87 -7.18 7.34
N PHE A 103 16.83 -6.41 6.99
CA PHE A 103 15.72 -6.87 6.16
C PHE A 103 15.76 -6.29 4.73
N ALA A 104 15.25 -7.05 3.78
CA ALA A 104 15.01 -6.58 2.42
C ALA A 104 13.66 -5.87 2.29
N VAL A 105 12.66 -6.32 3.04
CA VAL A 105 11.34 -5.72 3.13
C VAL A 105 10.85 -5.78 4.57
N GLN A 106 10.13 -4.75 5.01
CA GLN A 106 9.39 -4.78 6.27
C GLN A 106 7.93 -4.45 5.98
N CYS A 107 7.01 -5.17 6.61
CA CYS A 107 5.57 -4.98 6.42
C CYS A 107 4.81 -5.39 7.70
N VAL A 108 3.54 -4.99 7.79
CA VAL A 108 2.65 -5.54 8.80
C VAL A 108 2.34 -6.99 8.42
N GLN A 109 2.67 -7.91 9.32
CA GLN A 109 2.51 -9.36 9.11
C GLN A 109 1.13 -9.78 9.60
N HIS A 110 0.09 -9.47 8.79
CA HIS A 110 -1.27 -9.88 9.11
C HIS A 110 -1.39 -11.39 9.25
N GLU A 111 -2.03 -11.83 10.32
CA GLU A 111 -2.40 -13.25 10.46
C GLU A 111 -3.44 -13.61 9.40
N HIS A 112 -3.27 -14.79 8.80
CA HIS A 112 -4.25 -15.29 7.85
C HIS A 112 -5.47 -15.80 8.62
N ILE A 113 -6.63 -15.17 8.40
CA ILE A 113 -7.92 -15.65 8.93
C ILE A 113 -8.53 -16.59 7.88
N PRO A 114 -8.60 -17.93 8.14
CA PRO A 114 -9.28 -18.86 7.24
C PRO A 114 -10.76 -18.50 7.13
N GLY A 115 -11.30 -18.38 5.92
CA GLY A 115 -12.74 -18.13 5.68
C GLY A 115 -13.07 -16.85 4.94
N GLU A 116 -12.16 -15.91 4.79
CA GLU A 116 -12.39 -14.73 3.94
C GLU A 116 -12.31 -15.09 2.46
N THR A 117 -13.45 -15.25 1.81
CA THR A 117 -13.56 -15.64 0.39
C THR A 117 -13.88 -14.49 -0.56
N VAL A 118 -14.18 -13.30 -0.04
CA VAL A 118 -14.63 -12.14 -0.84
C VAL A 118 -13.59 -11.02 -0.80
N LYS A 119 -13.28 -10.49 -1.97
CA LYS A 119 -12.44 -9.30 -2.18
C LYS A 119 -13.26 -8.06 -2.47
N PHE A 120 -12.52 -6.96 -2.63
CA PHE A 120 -12.90 -5.71 -3.24
C PHE A 120 -13.95 -5.90 -4.35
N LEU A 121 -15.10 -5.26 -4.20
CA LEU A 121 -16.26 -5.33 -5.11
C LEU A 121 -16.83 -6.74 -5.38
N GLY A 122 -16.68 -7.71 -4.45
CA GLY A 122 -17.29 -9.03 -4.59
C GLY A 122 -16.48 -10.04 -5.42
N GLU A 123 -15.26 -9.71 -5.83
CA GLU A 123 -14.35 -10.62 -6.53
C GLU A 123 -13.97 -11.81 -5.64
N VAL A 124 -13.90 -13.02 -6.23
CA VAL A 124 -13.51 -14.24 -5.51
C VAL A 124 -12.03 -14.16 -5.12
N GLN A 125 -11.76 -14.37 -3.84
CA GLN A 125 -10.41 -14.37 -3.29
C GLN A 125 -9.93 -15.77 -2.94
N SER A 126 -8.75 -16.15 -3.39
CA SER A 126 -8.03 -17.29 -2.83
C SER A 126 -7.37 -16.90 -1.51
N ALA A 127 -7.60 -17.71 -0.46
CA ALA A 127 -6.83 -17.63 0.76
C ALA A 127 -5.37 -18.07 0.47
N TYR A 128 -4.40 -17.21 0.76
CA TYR A 128 -2.98 -17.57 0.60
C TYR A 128 -2.16 -16.95 1.76
N PRO A 129 -1.03 -17.57 2.14
CA PRO A 129 -0.11 -17.01 3.12
C PRO A 129 0.36 -15.60 2.71
N LYS A 130 0.61 -14.72 3.71
CA LYS A 130 1.07 -13.33 3.52
C LYS A 130 0.06 -12.44 2.79
N LYS A 131 -1.24 -12.72 2.95
CA LYS A 131 -2.31 -11.86 2.44
C LYS A 131 -2.20 -10.46 3.08
N ASN A 132 -2.36 -9.40 2.27
CA ASN A 132 -2.25 -7.98 2.65
C ASN A 132 -0.84 -7.51 3.10
N TRP A 133 0.16 -8.38 3.17
CA TRP A 133 1.51 -7.97 3.57
C TRP A 133 2.13 -6.97 2.59
N SER A 134 1.84 -7.10 1.31
CA SER A 134 2.37 -6.22 0.26
C SER A 134 1.59 -4.92 0.06
N SER A 135 0.55 -4.65 0.86
CA SER A 135 -0.23 -3.40 0.76
C SER A 135 0.50 -2.20 1.38
N LEU A 136 1.36 -2.44 2.38
CA LEU A 136 2.31 -1.47 2.92
C LEU A 136 3.67 -2.14 3.05
N MET A 137 4.69 -1.59 2.40
CA MET A 137 6.04 -2.14 2.42
C MET A 137 7.07 -1.02 2.62
N LEU A 138 7.99 -1.23 3.58
CA LEU A 138 9.27 -0.53 3.64
C LEU A 138 10.27 -1.38 2.85
N LEU A 139 10.75 -0.92 1.73
CA LEU A 139 11.62 -1.63 0.81
C LEU A 139 13.06 -1.13 0.94
N ASN A 140 14.00 -2.00 1.32
CA ASN A 140 15.43 -1.78 1.17
C ASN A 140 15.79 -2.11 -0.28
N CYS A 141 15.74 -1.11 -1.15
CA CYS A 141 15.78 -1.30 -2.60
C CYS A 141 17.07 -2.00 -3.05
N SER A 142 18.19 -1.78 -2.38
CA SER A 142 19.48 -2.42 -2.70
C SER A 142 19.47 -3.95 -2.45
N ARG A 143 18.57 -4.44 -1.61
CA ARG A 143 18.37 -5.87 -1.32
C ARG A 143 17.23 -6.50 -2.12
N CYS A 144 16.59 -5.75 -2.99
CA CYS A 144 15.45 -6.17 -3.80
C CYS A 144 15.79 -6.34 -5.29
N THR A 145 17.04 -6.59 -5.63
CA THR A 145 17.55 -6.62 -7.03
C THR A 145 16.92 -7.71 -7.89
N LYS A 146 16.37 -8.79 -7.28
CA LYS A 146 15.62 -9.83 -8.00
C LYS A 146 14.30 -9.31 -8.59
N LEU A 147 13.75 -8.19 -8.09
CA LEU A 147 12.59 -7.50 -8.66
C LEU A 147 13.00 -6.69 -9.90
N SER A 148 13.65 -7.34 -10.88
CA SER A 148 13.93 -6.76 -12.18
C SER A 148 12.64 -6.51 -12.97
N LEU A 149 12.71 -5.67 -14.01
CA LEU A 149 11.55 -5.44 -14.89
C LEU A 149 11.01 -6.75 -15.44
N ASP A 150 11.88 -7.64 -15.93
CA ASP A 150 11.47 -8.93 -16.46
C ASP A 150 10.77 -9.79 -15.40
N TYR A 151 11.33 -9.88 -14.19
CA TYR A 151 10.73 -10.66 -13.13
C TYR A 151 9.35 -10.13 -12.72
N VAL A 152 9.21 -8.81 -12.53
CA VAL A 152 7.92 -8.21 -12.19
C VAL A 152 6.89 -8.42 -13.29
N ASN A 153 7.28 -8.38 -14.55
CA ASN A 153 6.38 -8.53 -15.68
C ASN A 153 6.03 -10.00 -16.01
N THR A 154 6.79 -10.98 -15.53
CA THR A 154 6.63 -12.40 -15.92
C THR A 154 6.28 -13.34 -14.76
N ALA A 155 6.72 -13.05 -13.53
CA ALA A 155 6.44 -13.87 -12.36
C ALA A 155 4.93 -13.95 -12.06
N THR A 156 4.48 -15.06 -11.49
CA THR A 156 3.07 -15.20 -11.07
C THR A 156 2.70 -14.24 -9.95
N GLY A 157 1.43 -13.90 -9.83
CA GLY A 157 0.95 -13.05 -8.73
C GLY A 157 1.27 -13.63 -7.35
N LEU A 158 1.23 -14.96 -7.20
CA LEU A 158 1.60 -15.64 -5.95
C LEU A 158 3.08 -15.52 -5.63
N GLU A 159 3.96 -15.64 -6.63
CA GLU A 159 5.41 -15.46 -6.42
C GLU A 159 5.73 -14.05 -5.95
N LEU A 160 5.09 -13.03 -6.55
CA LEU A 160 5.26 -11.64 -6.16
C LEU A 160 4.73 -11.39 -4.74
N HIS A 161 3.45 -11.68 -4.46
CA HIS A 161 2.80 -11.37 -3.19
C HIS A 161 3.24 -12.24 -2.02
N ARG A 162 3.81 -13.43 -2.27
CA ARG A 162 4.42 -14.28 -1.24
C ARG A 162 5.89 -13.97 -0.99
N PHE A 163 6.43 -12.97 -1.68
CA PHE A 163 7.83 -12.57 -1.58
C PHE A 163 8.82 -13.67 -1.97
N HIS A 164 8.48 -14.54 -2.95
CA HIS A 164 9.39 -15.59 -3.47
C HIS A 164 10.60 -15.01 -4.23
N TRP A 165 10.64 -13.71 -4.41
CA TRP A 165 11.80 -12.97 -4.88
C TRP A 165 12.87 -12.75 -3.80
N LEU A 166 12.59 -13.11 -2.55
CA LEU A 166 13.56 -13.19 -1.46
C LEU A 166 14.15 -14.59 -1.35
N GLU A 167 15.31 -14.70 -0.72
CA GLU A 167 15.94 -16.01 -0.42
C GLU A 167 15.18 -16.78 0.66
N GLY A 168 14.45 -16.09 1.52
CA GLY A 168 13.62 -16.69 2.55
C GLY A 168 12.95 -15.65 3.45
N ASP A 169 12.04 -16.11 4.30
CA ASP A 169 11.25 -15.26 5.20
C ASP A 169 12.07 -14.52 6.25
N HIS A 170 13.30 -14.98 6.53
CA HIS A 170 14.23 -14.26 7.40
C HIS A 170 14.63 -12.87 6.90
N GLN A 171 14.38 -12.57 5.62
CA GLN A 171 14.60 -11.25 5.02
C GLN A 171 13.40 -10.32 5.16
N ILE A 172 12.29 -10.78 5.78
CA ILE A 172 11.07 -10.01 5.99
C ILE A 172 11.00 -9.56 7.44
N GLY A 173 11.10 -8.27 7.66
CA GLY A 173 10.92 -7.67 8.99
C GLY A 173 9.46 -7.32 9.28
N ALA A 174 9.10 -7.28 10.55
CA ALA A 174 7.78 -6.84 10.98
C ALA A 174 7.72 -5.32 11.15
N VAL A 175 6.56 -4.75 10.81
CA VAL A 175 6.13 -3.38 11.16
C VAL A 175 5.01 -3.50 12.20
N PRO A 176 4.90 -2.59 13.17
CA PRO A 176 3.81 -2.62 14.15
C PRO A 176 2.42 -2.62 13.49
N ASP A 177 1.51 -3.44 14.01
CA ASP A 177 0.17 -3.72 13.42
C ASP A 177 -0.64 -2.48 13.05
N GLY A 178 -0.57 -1.42 13.87
CA GLY A 178 -1.34 -0.19 13.66
C GLY A 178 -1.01 0.54 12.35
N TRP A 179 0.17 0.31 11.76
CA TRP A 179 0.56 0.91 10.48
C TRP A 179 -0.14 0.35 9.25
N ASN A 180 -1.00 -0.63 9.41
CA ASN A 180 -1.84 -1.15 8.33
C ASN A 180 -3.11 -1.76 8.93
N HIS A 181 -3.91 -0.95 9.64
CA HIS A 181 -5.13 -1.41 10.28
C HIS A 181 -6.22 -1.66 9.22
N LEU A 182 -6.62 -2.91 9.05
CA LEU A 182 -7.61 -3.33 8.05
C LEU A 182 -9.03 -3.02 8.56
N VAL A 183 -9.62 -1.95 8.02
CA VAL A 183 -10.97 -1.50 8.36
C VAL A 183 -12.01 -2.56 7.98
N ALA A 184 -12.97 -2.80 8.86
CA ALA A 184 -14.03 -3.82 8.74
C ALA A 184 -13.52 -5.28 8.66
N VAL A 185 -12.22 -5.52 8.84
CA VAL A 185 -11.59 -6.85 8.89
C VAL A 185 -11.03 -7.11 10.28
N GLN A 186 -10.23 -6.20 10.80
CA GLN A 186 -9.63 -6.33 12.13
C GLN A 186 -10.57 -5.83 13.25
N ASN A 187 -10.22 -6.16 14.50
CA ASN A 187 -10.97 -5.71 15.67
C ASN A 187 -11.07 -4.17 15.71
N PRO A 188 -12.28 -3.57 15.67
CA PRO A 188 -12.47 -2.13 15.66
C PRO A 188 -11.82 -1.40 16.86
N ALA A 189 -11.69 -2.03 18.00
CA ALA A 189 -11.03 -1.44 19.18
C ALA A 189 -9.55 -1.11 18.94
N LYS A 190 -8.90 -1.76 17.98
CA LYS A 190 -7.51 -1.44 17.60
C LYS A 190 -7.42 -0.23 16.66
N ALA A 191 -8.53 0.17 16.05
CA ALA A 191 -8.54 1.27 15.09
C ALA A 191 -8.22 2.62 15.73
N GLU A 192 -8.62 2.84 17.01
CA GLU A 192 -8.45 4.12 17.71
C GLU A 192 -6.97 4.55 17.75
N ALA A 193 -6.07 3.63 18.05
CA ALA A 193 -4.63 3.87 18.14
C ALA A 193 -3.88 3.66 16.80
N ALA A 194 -4.56 3.31 15.72
CA ALA A 194 -3.90 3.01 14.45
C ALA A 194 -3.46 4.29 13.73
N PRO A 195 -2.16 4.46 13.43
CA PRO A 195 -1.65 5.62 12.70
C PRO A 195 -1.94 5.54 11.18
N LEU A 196 -2.38 4.39 10.65
CA LEU A 196 -2.75 4.22 9.25
C LEU A 196 -3.92 3.24 9.10
N LEU A 197 -5.02 3.73 8.56
CA LEU A 197 -6.21 2.93 8.25
C LEU A 197 -6.17 2.45 6.80
N HIS A 198 -6.72 1.24 6.53
CA HIS A 198 -6.72 0.62 5.21
C HIS A 198 -8.07 -0.05 4.91
N TRP A 199 -8.77 0.40 3.87
CA TRP A 199 -10.08 -0.16 3.43
C TRP A 199 -9.89 -1.24 2.35
N THR A 200 -9.20 -2.32 2.66
CA THR A 200 -8.85 -3.40 1.71
C THR A 200 -10.06 -4.07 1.01
N LEU A 201 -11.27 -3.91 1.54
CA LEU A 201 -12.52 -4.40 0.94
C LEU A 201 -13.25 -3.35 0.09
N GLY A 202 -12.63 -2.19 -0.11
CA GLY A 202 -13.23 -0.99 -0.65
C GLY A 202 -13.76 -0.07 0.46
N GLY A 203 -13.90 1.21 0.17
CA GLY A 203 -14.18 2.20 1.20
C GLY A 203 -15.27 3.20 0.85
N PRO A 204 -15.45 4.24 1.68
CA PRO A 204 -16.60 5.14 1.63
C PRO A 204 -16.70 5.98 0.35
N TRP A 205 -15.69 6.01 -0.49
CA TRP A 205 -15.73 6.62 -1.84
C TRP A 205 -16.60 5.86 -2.83
N PHE A 206 -16.98 4.60 -2.55
CA PHE A 206 -17.96 3.85 -3.33
C PHE A 206 -19.36 4.02 -2.76
N LYS A 207 -20.36 4.29 -3.63
CA LYS A 207 -21.75 4.49 -3.19
C LYS A 207 -22.30 3.32 -2.37
N ALA A 208 -21.98 2.08 -2.76
CA ALA A 208 -22.41 0.86 -2.08
C ALA A 208 -21.73 0.63 -0.73
N GLN A 209 -20.61 1.33 -0.46
CA GLN A 209 -19.78 1.13 0.73
C GLN A 209 -19.64 2.40 1.58
N ARG A 210 -20.56 3.35 1.40
CA ARG A 210 -20.47 4.70 1.98
C ARG A 210 -20.37 4.72 3.51
N THR A 211 -20.82 3.68 4.18
CA THR A 211 -20.74 3.51 5.64
C THR A 211 -19.77 2.41 6.08
N MET A 212 -18.92 1.90 5.16
CA MET A 212 -17.96 0.86 5.46
C MET A 212 -16.94 1.33 6.50
N GLY A 213 -16.93 0.67 7.65
CA GLY A 213 -16.09 1.03 8.79
C GLY A 213 -16.80 1.95 9.82
N GLY A 214 -18.09 2.26 9.67
CA GLY A 214 -18.86 3.03 10.65
C GLY A 214 -18.28 4.44 10.85
N GLU A 215 -17.82 4.77 12.06
CA GLU A 215 -17.24 6.08 12.41
C GLU A 215 -15.96 6.39 11.61
N LEU A 216 -15.18 5.38 11.24
CA LEU A 216 -14.00 5.56 10.39
C LEU A 216 -14.36 6.05 8.98
N ALA A 217 -15.56 5.70 8.48
CA ALA A 217 -16.06 6.25 7.22
C ALA A 217 -16.34 7.76 7.35
N ALA A 218 -16.90 8.20 8.47
CA ALA A 218 -17.12 9.63 8.75
C ALA A 218 -15.80 10.39 8.84
N GLU A 219 -14.79 9.80 9.48
CA GLU A 219 -13.42 10.35 9.54
C GLU A 219 -12.82 10.52 8.14
N TRP A 220 -12.97 9.51 7.27
CA TRP A 220 -12.51 9.62 5.88
C TRP A 220 -13.20 10.77 5.14
N PHE A 221 -14.53 10.97 5.35
CA PHE A 221 -15.22 12.11 4.74
C PHE A 221 -14.73 13.45 5.28
N THR A 222 -14.40 13.53 6.56
CA THR A 222 -13.77 14.73 7.15
C THR A 222 -12.42 15.01 6.49
N ALA A 223 -11.56 14.01 6.39
CA ALA A 223 -10.26 14.15 5.72
C ALA A 223 -10.41 14.55 4.23
N ARG A 224 -11.41 14.00 3.53
CA ARG A 224 -11.75 14.42 2.16
C ARG A 224 -12.13 15.89 2.10
N ASP A 225 -13.00 16.35 2.99
CA ASP A 225 -13.50 17.72 2.98
C ASP A 225 -12.39 18.70 3.33
N GLU A 226 -11.45 18.32 4.19
CA GLU A 226 -10.23 19.10 4.47
C GLU A 226 -9.31 19.16 3.24
N ALA A 227 -9.06 18.03 2.56
CA ALA A 227 -8.21 17.95 1.36
C ALA A 227 -8.70 18.83 0.20
N PHE A 228 -9.99 19.14 0.16
CA PHE A 228 -10.61 19.96 -0.90
C PHE A 228 -11.16 21.29 -0.38
N ARG A 229 -10.77 21.71 0.82
CA ARG A 229 -11.21 22.99 1.39
C ARG A 229 -10.66 24.16 0.57
N LEU A 230 -11.56 25.07 0.20
CA LEU A 230 -11.18 26.35 -0.37
C LEU A 230 -10.94 27.35 0.76
N TYR A 231 -9.82 28.04 0.68
CA TYR A 231 -9.48 29.15 1.59
C TYR A 231 -9.78 30.47 0.88
N GLU A 232 -10.38 31.44 1.62
CA GLU A 232 -10.61 32.82 1.14
C GLU A 232 -9.33 33.65 1.16
#